data_38eff27668c72cbf418a05055dc17940
#
_entry.id   38eff27668c72cbf418a05055dc17940
#
_cell.length_a   1.000
_cell.length_b   1.000
_cell.length_c   1.000
_cell.angle_alpha   90.00
_cell.angle_beta   90.00
_cell.angle_gamma   90.00
#
_symmetry.space_group_name_H-M   'P 1'
#
loop_
_entity.id
_entity.type
_entity.pdbx_description
1 polymer ?
#
loop_
_entity_poly.entity_id
_entity_poly.type
_entity_poly.pdbx_seq_one_letter_code
_entity_poly.pdbx_strand_id
1 'polypeptide(L)'
;MDYVDLAERFIAARFPKASIAVIGGSTSRGERTRTSDIDLLLIGDDLLPGGEIGAALTLEFEREAFEVFAYTPQGFDEWAQRSVAQHRPVIVHMLVEGTPVRAGVELVTLRATWSERLDRGPSVDAHELDFRRYVITDVLDDLRDATDPLERRVIAATVFERTAELMLLTAGRWIGTGKYLPRRLRELPAERVDELAVPYLSGDFDQLADAVERELDAAGGRLQSGFVR
;
A
#
# COMPACT_ATOMS: atom_id res chain seq x y z
N MET A 1 -20.86 13.31 -13.07
CA MET A 1 -19.80 13.26 -14.08
C MET A 1 -19.45 11.80 -14.29
N ASP A 2 -19.39 11.34 -15.52
CA ASP A 2 -18.90 9.99 -15.81
C ASP A 2 -17.38 10.04 -15.91
N TYR A 3 -16.72 9.42 -14.92
CA TYR A 3 -15.26 9.43 -14.85
C TYR A 3 -14.60 8.49 -15.85
N VAL A 4 -15.32 7.48 -16.36
CA VAL A 4 -14.82 6.60 -17.42
C VAL A 4 -14.74 7.38 -18.73
N ASP A 5 -15.78 8.14 -19.08
CA ASP A 5 -15.78 8.99 -20.27
C ASP A 5 -14.72 10.10 -20.17
N LEU A 6 -14.56 10.72 -18.99
CA LEU A 6 -13.55 11.73 -18.77
C LEU A 6 -12.12 11.16 -18.93
N ALA A 7 -11.88 10.00 -18.32
CA ALA A 7 -10.58 9.31 -18.44
C ALA A 7 -10.29 8.92 -19.90
N GLU A 8 -11.28 8.43 -20.65
CA GLU A 8 -11.07 8.09 -22.08
C GLU A 8 -10.69 9.33 -22.90
N ARG A 9 -11.36 10.49 -22.69
CA ARG A 9 -10.97 11.74 -23.37
C ARG A 9 -9.55 12.17 -22.99
N PHE A 10 -9.20 12.07 -21.71
CA PHE A 10 -7.84 12.34 -21.24
C PHE A 10 -6.81 11.43 -21.93
N ILE A 11 -7.07 10.12 -21.95
CA ILE A 11 -6.19 9.12 -22.56
C ILE A 11 -6.05 9.36 -24.06
N ALA A 12 -7.14 9.62 -24.75
CA ALA A 12 -7.12 9.92 -26.19
C ALA A 12 -6.28 11.16 -26.53
N ALA A 13 -6.29 12.17 -25.65
CA ALA A 13 -5.54 13.40 -25.84
C ALA A 13 -4.06 13.31 -25.45
N ARG A 14 -3.70 12.53 -24.43
CA ARG A 14 -2.38 12.53 -23.81
C ARG A 14 -1.60 11.23 -23.99
N PHE A 15 -2.29 10.09 -24.02
CA PHE A 15 -1.72 8.74 -24.06
C PHE A 15 -2.45 7.86 -25.08
N PRO A 16 -2.56 8.28 -26.37
CA PRO A 16 -3.37 7.57 -27.35
C PRO A 16 -2.92 6.12 -27.60
N LYS A 17 -1.66 5.81 -27.32
CA LYS A 17 -1.07 4.46 -27.47
C LYS A 17 -1.32 3.53 -26.28
N ALA A 18 -1.98 4.00 -25.19
CA ALA A 18 -2.32 3.12 -24.08
C ALA A 18 -3.30 2.03 -24.55
N SER A 19 -2.89 0.76 -24.46
CA SER A 19 -3.72 -0.40 -24.80
C SER A 19 -4.58 -0.85 -23.62
N ILE A 20 -4.08 -0.68 -22.41
CA ILE A 20 -4.80 -0.94 -21.15
C ILE A 20 -4.90 0.38 -20.37
N ALA A 21 -6.09 0.65 -19.84
CA ALA A 21 -6.33 1.76 -18.95
C ALA A 21 -7.35 1.39 -17.86
N VAL A 22 -6.99 1.66 -16.61
CA VAL A 22 -7.80 1.32 -15.43
C VAL A 22 -7.82 2.48 -14.46
N ILE A 23 -9.02 2.93 -14.07
CA ILE A 23 -9.18 3.87 -12.96
C ILE A 23 -9.07 3.11 -11.64
N GLY A 24 -8.18 3.56 -10.77
CA GLY A 24 -7.98 3.01 -9.43
C GLY A 24 -8.52 3.91 -8.33
N GLY A 25 -8.00 3.70 -7.13
CA GLY A 25 -8.14 4.60 -5.99
C GLY A 25 -9.57 4.85 -5.51
N SER A 26 -9.81 6.04 -5.00
CA SER A 26 -11.11 6.44 -4.45
C SER A 26 -12.18 6.61 -5.53
N THR A 27 -11.77 6.96 -6.75
CA THR A 27 -12.69 7.15 -7.88
C THR A 27 -13.34 5.83 -8.28
N SER A 28 -12.57 4.73 -8.41
CA SER A 28 -13.12 3.41 -8.74
C SER A 28 -14.05 2.85 -7.66
N ARG A 29 -13.83 3.19 -6.40
CA ARG A 29 -14.65 2.72 -5.28
C ARG A 29 -15.87 3.61 -4.95
N GLY A 30 -16.04 4.73 -5.66
CA GLY A 30 -17.11 5.69 -5.34
C GLY A 30 -16.91 6.45 -4.03
N GLU A 31 -15.68 6.50 -3.51
CA GLU A 31 -15.30 7.15 -2.24
C GLU A 31 -14.63 8.51 -2.45
N ARG A 32 -14.82 9.12 -3.60
CA ARG A 32 -14.16 10.36 -3.98
C ARG A 32 -14.54 11.53 -3.08
N THR A 33 -13.57 12.33 -2.68
CA THR A 33 -13.74 13.58 -1.95
C THR A 33 -13.45 14.79 -2.86
N ARG A 34 -13.68 16.00 -2.37
CA ARG A 34 -13.41 17.24 -3.12
C ARG A 34 -11.94 17.40 -3.54
N THR A 35 -11.03 16.82 -2.80
CA THR A 35 -9.57 16.90 -3.04
C THR A 35 -8.98 15.61 -3.61
N SER A 36 -9.83 14.65 -3.99
CA SER A 36 -9.36 13.42 -4.62
C SER A 36 -8.96 13.69 -6.07
N ASP A 37 -7.82 13.18 -6.45
CA ASP A 37 -7.39 12.97 -7.84
C ASP A 37 -8.06 11.74 -8.47
N ILE A 38 -7.81 11.55 -9.74
CA ILE A 38 -8.21 10.35 -10.47
C ILE A 38 -6.94 9.52 -10.67
N ASP A 39 -6.82 8.45 -9.89
CA ASP A 39 -5.73 7.48 -10.04
C ASP A 39 -5.93 6.68 -11.34
N LEU A 40 -4.99 6.75 -12.28
CA LEU A 40 -5.09 6.14 -13.58
C LEU A 40 -3.86 5.27 -13.87
N LEU A 41 -4.06 3.96 -14.02
CA LEU A 41 -3.04 3.02 -14.48
C LEU A 41 -3.15 2.88 -16.00
N LEU A 42 -2.04 3.12 -16.71
CA LEU A 42 -1.90 2.98 -18.14
C LEU A 42 -0.79 1.97 -18.48
N ILE A 43 -1.08 1.07 -19.40
CA ILE A 43 -0.07 0.15 -19.96
C ILE A 43 -0.13 0.23 -21.47
N GLY A 44 1.02 0.34 -22.13
CA GLY A 44 1.13 0.38 -23.58
C GLY A 44 2.55 0.70 -24.03
N ASP A 45 2.85 0.45 -25.29
CA ASP A 45 4.15 0.76 -25.85
C ASP A 45 4.28 2.27 -26.15
N ASP A 46 5.48 2.81 -26.00
CA ASP A 46 5.82 4.20 -26.29
C ASP A 46 4.90 5.25 -25.61
N LEU A 47 4.50 5.01 -24.37
CA LEU A 47 3.68 5.96 -23.61
C LEU A 47 4.50 7.16 -23.11
N LEU A 48 5.79 6.98 -22.92
CA LEU A 48 6.69 7.92 -22.28
C LEU A 48 7.80 8.37 -23.24
N PRO A 49 8.27 9.62 -23.16
CA PRO A 49 9.38 10.08 -23.97
C PRO A 49 10.69 9.37 -23.59
N GLY A 50 11.65 9.33 -24.53
CA GLY A 50 12.99 8.84 -24.24
C GLY A 50 13.14 7.34 -24.01
N GLY A 51 12.07 6.54 -24.23
CA GLY A 51 12.13 5.08 -24.03
C GLY A 51 12.03 4.66 -22.56
N GLU A 52 11.55 5.53 -21.69
CA GLU A 52 11.27 5.20 -20.29
C GLU A 52 10.23 4.08 -20.19
N ILE A 53 10.48 3.12 -19.29
CA ILE A 53 9.59 1.95 -19.09
C ILE A 53 8.48 2.18 -18.08
N GLY A 54 8.57 3.27 -17.30
CA GLY A 54 7.53 3.62 -16.31
C GLY A 54 7.74 4.99 -15.69
N ALA A 55 6.63 5.69 -15.41
CA ALA A 55 6.62 6.95 -14.70
C ALA A 55 5.32 7.13 -13.90
N ALA A 56 5.41 7.92 -12.82
CA ALA A 56 4.26 8.48 -12.12
C ALA A 56 4.19 9.98 -12.41
N LEU A 57 3.03 10.46 -12.84
CA LEU A 57 2.83 11.83 -13.32
C LEU A 57 1.55 12.40 -12.70
N THR A 58 1.57 13.70 -12.33
CA THR A 58 0.35 14.43 -11.99
C THR A 58 0.03 15.41 -13.12
N LEU A 59 -1.14 15.28 -13.71
CA LEU A 59 -1.58 16.08 -14.84
C LEU A 59 -2.97 16.65 -14.61
N GLU A 60 -3.23 17.86 -15.11
CA GLU A 60 -4.56 18.46 -15.07
C GLU A 60 -5.25 18.32 -16.43
N PHE A 61 -6.52 17.94 -16.42
CA PHE A 61 -7.37 17.87 -17.60
C PHE A 61 -8.84 18.15 -17.23
N GLU A 62 -9.49 19.08 -17.96
CA GLU A 62 -10.88 19.49 -17.72
C GLU A 62 -11.19 19.84 -16.23
N ARG A 63 -10.24 20.50 -15.53
CA ARG A 63 -10.29 20.91 -14.12
C ARG A 63 -10.23 19.73 -13.11
N GLU A 64 -9.88 18.55 -13.55
CA GLU A 64 -9.62 17.39 -12.68
C GLU A 64 -8.13 17.07 -12.69
N ALA A 65 -7.62 16.68 -11.50
CA ALA A 65 -6.26 16.18 -11.35
C ALA A 65 -6.23 14.69 -11.60
N PHE A 66 -5.29 14.25 -12.44
CA PHE A 66 -5.01 12.86 -12.73
C PHE A 66 -3.66 12.48 -12.13
N GLU A 67 -3.61 11.48 -11.26
CA GLU A 67 -2.39 10.78 -10.90
C GLU A 67 -2.22 9.58 -11.83
N VAL A 68 -1.28 9.68 -12.76
CA VAL A 68 -1.09 8.72 -13.85
C VAL A 68 0.12 7.85 -13.57
N PHE A 69 -0.10 6.54 -13.51
CA PHE A 69 0.93 5.51 -13.45
C PHE A 69 1.03 4.86 -14.83
N ALA A 70 1.96 5.35 -15.64
CA ALA A 70 2.15 4.93 -17.02
C ALA A 70 3.34 3.98 -17.15
N TYR A 71 3.14 2.82 -17.80
CA TYR A 71 4.16 1.79 -17.95
C TYR A 71 4.14 1.18 -19.34
N THR A 72 5.32 0.75 -19.81
CA THR A 72 5.38 -0.30 -20.83
C THR A 72 4.93 -1.64 -20.23
N PRO A 73 4.55 -2.65 -21.02
CA PRO A 73 4.26 -3.98 -20.46
C PRO A 73 5.37 -4.55 -19.59
N GLN A 74 6.64 -4.41 -20.02
CA GLN A 74 7.80 -4.79 -19.22
C GLN A 74 7.93 -3.96 -17.93
N GLY A 75 7.78 -2.64 -18.04
CA GLY A 75 7.88 -1.73 -16.88
C GLY A 75 6.81 -2.03 -15.83
N PHE A 76 5.58 -2.34 -16.27
CA PHE A 76 4.53 -2.76 -15.35
C PHE A 76 4.90 -4.03 -14.59
N ASP A 77 5.39 -5.06 -15.30
CA ASP A 77 5.78 -6.32 -14.66
C ASP A 77 6.90 -6.12 -13.64
N GLU A 78 7.94 -5.37 -13.97
CA GLU A 78 9.05 -5.06 -13.05
C GLU A 78 8.58 -4.31 -11.79
N TRP A 79 7.73 -3.29 -11.96
CA TRP A 79 7.20 -2.53 -10.84
C TRP A 79 6.19 -3.33 -9.99
N ALA A 80 5.36 -4.13 -10.63
CA ALA A 80 4.43 -5.03 -9.96
C ALA A 80 5.18 -6.06 -9.10
N GLN A 81 6.21 -6.73 -9.65
CA GLN A 81 7.05 -7.67 -8.90
C GLN A 81 7.76 -6.99 -7.73
N ARG A 82 8.32 -5.79 -7.93
CA ARG A 82 8.95 -5.00 -6.86
C ARG A 82 7.96 -4.65 -5.76
N SER A 83 6.77 -4.20 -6.11
CA SER A 83 5.73 -3.84 -5.14
C SER A 83 5.23 -5.03 -4.33
N VAL A 84 5.16 -6.20 -4.95
CA VAL A 84 4.86 -7.49 -4.31
C VAL A 84 5.99 -7.90 -3.37
N ALA A 85 7.26 -7.77 -3.78
CA ALA A 85 8.41 -8.05 -2.93
C ALA A 85 8.50 -7.12 -1.70
N GLN A 86 7.99 -5.90 -1.83
CA GLN A 86 7.86 -4.95 -0.71
C GLN A 86 6.58 -5.15 0.10
N HIS A 87 5.79 -6.17 -0.19
CA HIS A 87 4.48 -6.47 0.43
C HIS A 87 3.43 -5.35 0.28
N ARG A 88 3.61 -4.42 -0.66
CA ARG A 88 2.75 -3.25 -0.93
C ARG A 88 2.33 -3.17 -2.40
N PRO A 89 1.55 -4.12 -2.91
CA PRO A 89 1.25 -4.25 -4.33
C PRO A 89 0.20 -3.23 -4.83
N VAL A 90 0.47 -1.92 -4.68
CA VAL A 90 -0.48 -0.84 -4.98
C VAL A 90 -0.95 -0.88 -6.44
N ILE A 91 -0.01 -0.90 -7.40
CA ILE A 91 -0.37 -0.91 -8.83
C ILE A 91 -1.05 -2.21 -9.26
N VAL A 92 -0.75 -3.32 -8.57
CA VAL A 92 -1.42 -4.61 -8.80
C VAL A 92 -2.86 -4.56 -8.32
N HIS A 93 -3.11 -3.98 -7.13
CA HIS A 93 -4.48 -3.72 -6.67
C HIS A 93 -5.24 -2.78 -7.62
N MET A 94 -4.60 -1.72 -8.14
CA MET A 94 -5.22 -0.86 -9.13
C MET A 94 -5.62 -1.63 -10.38
N LEU A 95 -4.74 -2.49 -10.90
CA LEU A 95 -5.01 -3.32 -12.06
C LEU A 95 -6.20 -4.26 -11.82
N VAL A 96 -6.20 -4.98 -10.70
CA VAL A 96 -7.17 -6.06 -10.42
C VAL A 96 -8.53 -5.51 -10.02
N GLU A 97 -8.55 -4.53 -9.09
CA GLU A 97 -9.77 -4.02 -8.45
C GLU A 97 -10.37 -2.80 -9.18
N GLY A 98 -9.58 -2.12 -10.02
CA GLY A 98 -9.98 -0.85 -10.62
C GLY A 98 -11.05 -0.99 -11.71
N THR A 99 -11.65 0.15 -12.07
CA THR A 99 -12.66 0.24 -13.13
C THR A 99 -11.96 0.33 -14.49
N PRO A 100 -12.19 -0.61 -15.45
CA PRO A 100 -11.56 -0.53 -16.74
C PRO A 100 -12.12 0.62 -17.57
N VAL A 101 -11.21 1.34 -18.25
CA VAL A 101 -11.52 2.35 -19.28
C VAL A 101 -11.22 1.78 -20.66
N ARG A 102 -10.00 1.25 -20.84
CA ARG A 102 -9.62 0.48 -22.04
C ARG A 102 -9.35 -0.94 -21.63
N ALA A 103 -10.15 -1.86 -22.17
CA ALA A 103 -10.11 -3.27 -21.85
C ALA A 103 -10.06 -4.11 -23.13
N GLY A 104 -9.18 -5.10 -23.14
CA GLY A 104 -9.04 -6.11 -24.19
C GLY A 104 -8.70 -7.45 -23.56
N VAL A 105 -8.39 -8.42 -24.39
CA VAL A 105 -7.96 -9.75 -23.94
C VAL A 105 -6.73 -9.67 -23.06
N GLU A 106 -5.83 -8.72 -23.34
CA GLU A 106 -4.61 -8.49 -22.54
C GLU A 106 -4.94 -8.11 -21.10
N LEU A 107 -5.92 -7.22 -20.87
CA LEU A 107 -6.32 -6.86 -19.50
C LEU A 107 -6.90 -8.06 -18.76
N VAL A 108 -7.73 -8.88 -19.42
CA VAL A 108 -8.32 -10.07 -18.81
C VAL A 108 -7.23 -11.05 -18.37
N THR A 109 -6.27 -11.31 -19.25
CA THR A 109 -5.14 -12.22 -18.98
C THR A 109 -4.27 -11.68 -17.84
N LEU A 110 -3.93 -10.38 -17.90
CA LEU A 110 -3.08 -9.74 -16.91
C LEU A 110 -3.75 -9.72 -15.52
N ARG A 111 -5.06 -9.44 -15.47
CA ARG A 111 -5.86 -9.52 -14.25
C ARG A 111 -5.88 -10.92 -13.66
N ALA A 112 -6.07 -11.95 -14.47
CA ALA A 112 -6.08 -13.33 -13.99
C ALA A 112 -4.75 -13.70 -13.32
N THR A 113 -3.63 -13.38 -13.98
CA THR A 113 -2.28 -13.65 -13.46
C THR A 113 -2.02 -12.94 -12.11
N TRP A 114 -2.32 -11.65 -12.05
CA TRP A 114 -2.03 -10.85 -10.87
C TRP A 114 -3.04 -11.03 -9.73
N SER A 115 -4.30 -11.40 -10.04
CA SER A 115 -5.28 -11.80 -9.03
C SER A 115 -4.80 -13.03 -8.27
N GLU A 116 -4.38 -14.07 -9.00
CA GLU A 116 -3.81 -15.28 -8.39
C GLU A 116 -2.60 -14.96 -7.49
N ARG A 117 -1.78 -13.98 -7.90
CA ARG A 117 -0.62 -13.55 -7.09
C ARG A 117 -1.03 -12.80 -5.81
N LEU A 118 -2.07 -11.95 -5.90
CA LEU A 118 -2.64 -11.27 -4.73
C LEU A 118 -3.27 -12.25 -3.75
N ASP A 119 -4.02 -13.25 -4.25
CA ASP A 119 -4.73 -14.24 -3.45
C ASP A 119 -3.79 -15.14 -2.64
N ARG A 120 -2.59 -15.40 -3.15
CA ARG A 120 -1.54 -16.12 -2.39
C ARG A 120 -1.03 -15.36 -1.18
N GLY A 121 -1.23 -14.04 -1.12
CA GLY A 121 -0.72 -13.18 -0.06
C GLY A 121 0.79 -12.91 -0.12
N PRO A 122 1.31 -12.14 0.84
CA PRO A 122 2.74 -11.86 0.96
C PRO A 122 3.53 -13.11 1.34
N SER A 123 4.74 -13.22 0.79
CA SER A 123 5.71 -14.24 1.21
C SER A 123 6.82 -13.53 1.99
N VAL A 124 6.85 -13.74 3.29
CA VAL A 124 7.81 -13.10 4.20
C VAL A 124 8.73 -14.19 4.72
N ASP A 125 10.03 -14.03 4.58
CA ASP A 125 10.98 -14.97 5.13
C ASP A 125 11.27 -14.71 6.62
N ALA A 126 11.93 -15.68 7.27
CA ALA A 126 12.22 -15.60 8.69
C ALA A 126 13.14 -14.41 9.03
N HIS A 127 14.11 -14.09 8.15
CA HIS A 127 15.05 -13.01 8.39
C HIS A 127 14.33 -11.64 8.35
N GLU A 128 13.39 -11.45 7.42
CA GLU A 128 12.59 -10.23 7.36
C GLU A 128 11.67 -10.09 8.58
N LEU A 129 11.02 -11.19 9.03
CA LEU A 129 10.22 -11.16 10.26
C LEU A 129 11.07 -10.81 11.48
N ASP A 130 12.27 -11.38 11.57
CA ASP A 130 13.22 -11.09 12.63
C ASP A 130 13.70 -9.63 12.58
N PHE A 131 13.96 -9.10 11.39
CA PHE A 131 14.31 -7.69 11.23
C PHE A 131 13.18 -6.76 11.69
N ARG A 132 11.93 -7.08 11.36
CA ARG A 132 10.77 -6.30 11.82
C ARG A 132 10.62 -6.35 13.33
N ARG A 133 10.76 -7.52 13.95
CA ARG A 133 10.75 -7.67 15.41
C ARG A 133 11.87 -6.87 16.07
N TYR A 134 13.08 -6.93 15.50
CA TYR A 134 14.22 -6.14 15.97
C TYR A 134 13.91 -4.64 15.95
N VAL A 135 13.41 -4.11 14.82
CA VAL A 135 13.07 -2.67 14.70
C VAL A 135 11.95 -2.28 15.67
N ILE A 136 10.91 -3.12 15.83
CA ILE A 136 9.82 -2.82 16.77
C ILE A 136 10.33 -2.86 18.21
N THR A 137 11.20 -3.80 18.56
CA THR A 137 11.81 -3.89 19.90
C THR A 137 12.56 -2.60 20.26
N ASP A 138 13.36 -2.09 19.32
CA ASP A 138 14.17 -0.88 19.47
C ASP A 138 13.27 0.36 19.71
N VAL A 139 12.30 0.61 18.82
CA VAL A 139 11.40 1.75 18.95
C VAL A 139 10.39 1.62 20.12
N LEU A 140 10.11 0.40 20.59
CA LEU A 140 9.29 0.15 21.77
C LEU A 140 10.02 0.58 23.05
N ASP A 141 11.33 0.32 23.14
CA ASP A 141 12.15 0.78 24.26
C ASP A 141 12.21 2.31 24.26
N ASP A 142 12.42 2.94 23.11
CA ASP A 142 12.35 4.40 22.96
C ASP A 142 10.99 4.96 23.44
N LEU A 143 9.87 4.30 23.11
CA LEU A 143 8.53 4.71 23.56
C LEU A 143 8.38 4.69 25.08
N ARG A 144 8.96 3.67 25.72
CA ARG A 144 8.92 3.51 27.20
C ARG A 144 9.79 4.51 27.91
N ASP A 145 10.94 4.85 27.33
CA ASP A 145 11.94 5.75 27.93
C ASP A 145 11.65 7.23 27.67
N ALA A 146 10.89 7.55 26.62
CA ALA A 146 10.59 8.92 26.24
C ALA A 146 9.78 9.67 27.31
N THR A 147 10.32 10.81 27.77
CA THR A 147 9.68 11.68 28.75
C THR A 147 9.11 12.96 28.14
N ASP A 148 9.64 13.41 26.98
CA ASP A 148 9.10 14.54 26.25
C ASP A 148 7.80 14.16 25.56
N PRO A 149 6.70 14.92 25.73
CA PRO A 149 5.39 14.55 25.17
C PRO A 149 5.35 14.52 23.63
N LEU A 150 6.15 15.35 22.95
CA LEU A 150 6.21 15.39 21.49
C LEU A 150 7.00 14.21 20.95
N GLU A 151 8.19 13.94 21.53
CA GLU A 151 8.98 12.75 21.19
C GLU A 151 8.15 11.48 21.36
N ARG A 152 7.51 11.32 22.51
CA ARG A 152 6.67 10.16 22.83
C ARG A 152 5.56 9.94 21.79
N ARG A 153 4.91 11.02 21.33
CA ARG A 153 3.86 10.95 20.31
C ARG A 153 4.40 10.58 18.94
N VAL A 154 5.57 11.09 18.56
CA VAL A 154 6.22 10.75 17.27
C VAL A 154 6.68 9.29 17.28
N ILE A 155 7.28 8.83 18.37
CA ILE A 155 7.70 7.42 18.54
C ILE A 155 6.46 6.50 18.51
N ALA A 156 5.39 6.86 19.24
CA ALA A 156 4.14 6.09 19.24
C ALA A 156 3.54 5.88 17.84
N ALA A 157 3.61 6.90 16.98
CA ALA A 157 3.16 6.75 15.59
C ALA A 157 4.00 5.74 14.82
N THR A 158 5.32 5.75 15.01
CA THR A 158 6.24 4.79 14.38
C THR A 158 6.01 3.37 14.90
N VAL A 159 5.88 3.21 16.21
CA VAL A 159 5.60 1.93 16.88
C VAL A 159 4.28 1.35 16.36
N PHE A 160 3.21 2.17 16.32
CA PHE A 160 1.91 1.76 15.80
C PHE A 160 2.02 1.27 14.34
N GLU A 161 2.66 2.03 13.46
CA GLU A 161 2.78 1.68 12.04
C GLU A 161 3.55 0.37 11.86
N ARG A 162 4.71 0.22 12.52
CA ARG A 162 5.55 -0.98 12.41
C ARG A 162 4.86 -2.23 12.96
N THR A 163 4.17 -2.10 14.09
CA THR A 163 3.42 -3.21 14.67
C THR A 163 2.23 -3.60 13.80
N ALA A 164 1.48 -2.63 13.27
CA ALA A 164 0.39 -2.89 12.34
C ALA A 164 0.85 -3.62 11.06
N GLU A 165 2.02 -3.27 10.51
CA GLU A 165 2.63 -3.98 9.39
C GLU A 165 2.98 -5.44 9.77
N LEU A 166 3.57 -5.67 10.96
CA LEU A 166 3.88 -7.01 11.46
C LEU A 166 2.62 -7.85 11.63
N MET A 167 1.56 -7.30 12.23
CA MET A 167 0.27 -7.96 12.39
C MET A 167 -0.31 -8.43 11.06
N LEU A 168 -0.26 -7.58 10.04
CA LEU A 168 -0.74 -7.91 8.69
C LEU A 168 0.07 -9.04 8.07
N LEU A 169 1.40 -8.93 8.09
CA LEU A 169 2.29 -9.91 7.49
C LEU A 169 2.22 -11.29 8.17
N THR A 170 2.16 -11.33 9.49
CA THR A 170 1.98 -12.58 10.25
C THR A 170 0.63 -13.24 10.01
N ALA A 171 -0.37 -12.45 9.61
CA ALA A 171 -1.68 -12.93 9.19
C ALA A 171 -1.77 -13.25 7.69
N GLY A 172 -0.67 -13.17 6.93
CA GLY A 172 -0.66 -13.40 5.48
C GLY A 172 -1.39 -12.32 4.68
N ARG A 173 -1.44 -11.08 5.19
CA ARG A 173 -2.12 -9.93 4.56
C ARG A 173 -1.11 -8.92 4.02
N TRP A 174 -1.47 -8.30 2.88
CA TRP A 174 -0.69 -7.22 2.30
C TRP A 174 -0.70 -5.98 3.18
N ILE A 175 0.44 -5.28 3.28
CA ILE A 175 0.53 -4.04 4.03
C ILE A 175 0.11 -2.83 3.19
N GLY A 176 -0.24 -1.74 3.87
CA GLY A 176 -0.55 -0.46 3.27
C GLY A 176 0.26 0.66 3.93
N THR A 177 0.27 1.84 3.33
CA THR A 177 0.88 3.05 3.88
C THR A 177 -0.13 4.17 4.05
N GLY A 178 0.10 5.08 5.00
CA GLY A 178 -0.77 6.22 5.25
C GLY A 178 -2.23 5.79 5.44
N LYS A 179 -3.15 6.39 4.69
CA LYS A 179 -4.59 6.07 4.77
C LYS A 179 -4.94 4.61 4.41
N TYR A 180 -4.04 3.90 3.73
CA TYR A 180 -4.28 2.49 3.35
C TYR A 180 -3.95 1.51 4.47
N LEU A 181 -3.07 1.86 5.41
CA LEU A 181 -2.76 0.98 6.54
C LEU A 181 -3.99 0.65 7.40
N PRO A 182 -4.80 1.62 7.89
CA PRO A 182 -6.02 1.29 8.62
C PRO A 182 -7.07 0.55 7.76
N ARG A 183 -7.05 0.72 6.45
CA ARG A 183 -7.93 -0.06 5.56
C ARG A 183 -7.52 -1.54 5.52
N ARG A 184 -6.22 -1.83 5.45
CA ARG A 184 -5.70 -3.20 5.52
C ARG A 184 -5.92 -3.83 6.90
N LEU A 185 -5.77 -3.07 7.98
CA LEU A 185 -6.05 -3.58 9.33
C LEU A 185 -7.49 -4.11 9.49
N ARG A 186 -8.46 -3.58 8.74
CA ARG A 186 -9.84 -4.11 8.73
C ARG A 186 -9.97 -5.53 8.18
N GLU A 187 -8.93 -6.07 7.56
CA GLU A 187 -8.86 -7.46 7.11
C GLU A 187 -8.52 -8.43 8.26
N LEU A 188 -8.10 -7.90 9.42
CA LEU A 188 -7.82 -8.65 10.64
C LEU A 188 -9.06 -8.65 11.56
N PRO A 189 -9.12 -9.58 12.55
CA PRO A 189 -10.17 -9.54 13.59
C PRO A 189 -10.20 -8.20 14.32
N ALA A 190 -11.39 -7.60 14.43
CA ALA A 190 -11.55 -6.26 14.98
C ALA A 190 -10.96 -6.14 16.41
N GLU A 191 -11.19 -7.14 17.26
CA GLU A 191 -10.67 -7.19 18.64
C GLU A 191 -9.16 -7.05 18.68
N ARG A 192 -8.43 -7.77 17.80
CA ARG A 192 -6.98 -7.67 17.71
C ARG A 192 -6.51 -6.28 17.26
N VAL A 193 -7.24 -5.68 16.31
CA VAL A 193 -6.91 -4.32 15.84
C VAL A 193 -7.19 -3.28 16.92
N ASP A 194 -8.30 -3.42 17.65
CA ASP A 194 -8.71 -2.49 18.71
C ASP A 194 -7.73 -2.51 19.89
N GLU A 195 -7.12 -3.66 20.23
CA GLU A 195 -6.08 -3.74 21.24
C GLU A 195 -4.88 -2.81 20.97
N LEU A 196 -4.53 -2.62 19.70
CA LEU A 196 -3.45 -1.69 19.28
C LEU A 196 -3.98 -0.28 19.01
N ALA A 197 -5.12 -0.16 18.34
CA ALA A 197 -5.63 1.12 17.84
C ALA A 197 -6.24 2.00 18.94
N VAL A 198 -6.97 1.42 19.91
CA VAL A 198 -7.65 2.20 20.97
C VAL A 198 -6.64 2.92 21.85
N PRO A 199 -5.58 2.29 22.39
CA PRO A 199 -4.56 3.01 23.16
C PRO A 199 -3.84 4.08 22.34
N TYR A 200 -3.52 3.81 21.08
CA TYR A 200 -2.90 4.79 20.18
C TYR A 200 -3.79 6.03 19.99
N LEU A 201 -5.08 5.84 19.71
CA LEU A 201 -6.04 6.93 19.48
C LEU A 201 -6.32 7.75 20.76
N SER A 202 -6.36 7.09 21.92
CA SER A 202 -6.58 7.76 23.20
C SER A 202 -5.31 8.49 23.72
N GLY A 203 -4.13 8.15 23.18
CA GLY A 203 -2.84 8.66 23.66
C GLY A 203 -2.36 7.96 24.94
N ASP A 204 -2.93 6.80 25.27
CA ASP A 204 -2.44 5.92 26.34
C ASP A 204 -1.28 5.08 25.84
N PHE A 205 -0.09 5.70 25.82
CA PHE A 205 1.09 5.06 25.24
C PHE A 205 1.68 3.95 26.12
N ASP A 206 1.31 3.87 27.38
CA ASP A 206 1.68 2.74 28.24
C ASP A 206 0.88 1.50 27.84
N GLN A 207 -0.44 1.64 27.67
CA GLN A 207 -1.27 0.55 27.12
C GLN A 207 -0.89 0.18 25.68
N LEU A 208 -0.49 1.17 24.85
CA LEU A 208 0.03 0.90 23.52
C LEU A 208 1.28 0.04 23.57
N ALA A 209 2.24 0.39 24.46
CA ALA A 209 3.47 -0.37 24.64
C ALA A 209 3.19 -1.84 25.05
N ASP A 210 2.21 -2.04 25.94
CA ASP A 210 1.80 -3.39 26.36
C ASP A 210 1.13 -4.17 25.23
N ALA A 211 0.35 -3.50 24.37
CA ALA A 211 -0.25 -4.14 23.19
C ALA A 211 0.82 -4.56 22.17
N VAL A 212 1.81 -3.70 21.94
CA VAL A 212 2.94 -3.99 21.07
C VAL A 212 3.77 -5.17 21.58
N GLU A 213 4.00 -5.25 22.90
CA GLU A 213 4.70 -6.39 23.52
C GLU A 213 3.97 -7.71 23.24
N ARG A 214 2.63 -7.72 23.39
CA ARG A 214 1.81 -8.92 23.08
C ARG A 214 1.91 -9.33 21.61
N GLU A 215 1.93 -8.39 20.69
CA GLU A 215 2.10 -8.68 19.25
C GLU A 215 3.51 -9.19 18.93
N LEU A 216 4.54 -8.64 19.59
CA LEU A 216 5.90 -9.18 19.50
C LEU A 216 5.97 -10.62 20.02
N ASP A 217 5.37 -10.91 21.18
CA ASP A 217 5.34 -12.25 21.75
C ASP A 217 4.65 -13.25 20.83
N ALA A 218 3.51 -12.86 20.23
CA ALA A 218 2.81 -13.67 19.25
C ALA A 218 3.64 -13.94 17.98
N ALA A 219 4.54 -13.02 17.62
CA ALA A 219 5.43 -13.13 16.46
C ALA A 219 6.76 -13.85 16.76
N GLY A 220 7.00 -14.30 18.00
CA GLY A 220 8.22 -15.00 18.43
C GLY A 220 9.07 -14.22 19.43
N GLY A 221 8.55 -13.17 20.05
CA GLY A 221 9.14 -12.38 21.13
C GLY A 221 10.03 -11.25 20.63
N ARG A 222 10.54 -10.48 21.58
CA ARG A 222 11.51 -9.40 21.33
C ARG A 222 12.81 -9.94 20.72
N LEU A 223 13.47 -9.13 19.93
CA LEU A 223 14.75 -9.48 19.32
C LEU A 223 15.70 -8.28 19.39
N GLN A 224 16.82 -8.41 20.09
CA GLN A 224 17.85 -7.37 20.23
C GLN A 224 19.25 -7.92 19.96
N SER A 225 19.70 -8.83 20.80
CA SER A 225 21.05 -9.41 20.69
C SER A 225 21.09 -10.58 19.71
N GLY A 226 22.19 -10.68 18.97
CA GLY A 226 22.44 -11.79 18.04
C GLY A 226 21.79 -11.61 16.66
N PHE A 227 21.03 -10.55 16.41
CA PHE A 227 20.54 -10.22 15.09
C PHE A 227 21.63 -9.52 14.26
N VAL A 228 21.85 -9.98 13.03
CA VAL A 228 22.77 -9.36 12.05
C VAL A 228 21.93 -8.73 10.95
N ARG A 229 22.09 -7.43 10.76
CA ARG A 229 21.39 -6.62 9.74
C ARG A 229 21.87 -6.93 8.33
#